data_5e645890e353aca5ab62d0ffe2945df5
#
_entry.id   5e645890e353aca5ab62d0ffe2945df5
#
_cell.length_a   1.000
_cell.length_b   1.000
_cell.length_c   1.000
_cell.angle_alpha   90.00
_cell.angle_beta   90.00
_cell.angle_gamma   90.00
#
_symmetry.space_group_name_H-M   'P 1'
#
loop_
_entity.id
_entity.type
_entity.pdbx_description
1 polymer ?
#
loop_
_entity_poly.entity_id
_entity_poly.type
_entity_poly.pdbx_seq_one_letter_code
_entity_poly.pdbx_strand_id
1 'polypeptide(L)'
;MKKLLAALAIAMLLTASLFAYSNQQKIYSVDSGVYKAMETLYILAGKALPSSSGPWSEAELQKMLAKIDRSALSDAGQNYYDYVEGLITTEPRRQYADNFAMEFGLDLDLEFYYHNNGNSFDDFDEWFHSYTDRQKFLAFTFETWPTNRFYGYFSFDLGLGTAKNTGDGNPLYKAGMSINMPIVNEMLFTKKDMFDAFNWHFPERAIVAAGGNNWSFMAGRDRLSWGSGETGNLMLSDSFPVHTMARFNTFFDAFKYSLVATIYPFDSNNAQYDSLDGYKAMLVHRIEFNMFKDKVGFIINEACMFWSNPDAVDSDGNPDPQQFTLAQINPFGFMHNEYIPRNANSLLVFEANYTPFAGVNAYAQFAVDEFSGPGEGKWNPAAFGFLAGAKAAFAAGSGVMTGSLEFAKTDPYLYIRGLHYNNNENSGYGFDAIYRSFVNGYAMVNNRMFTTYKYGNDVKLFDAKAAYELPGVFKIGFEALLLSHGVMNINSPWGMYQGNDDPTPVVKTPSTYNVFDPADYNYATHTVLQEHAVEKTTVLSLTAEYIITGGLSANLAADFVIVKNQNNVEGENASDFQLTLGLRYEI
;
A
#
# COMPACT_ATOMS: atom_id res chain seq x y z
N MET A 1 -44.01 -6.62 2.88
CA MET A 1 -42.58 -6.34 3.06
C MET A 1 -41.97 -5.50 1.94
N LYS A 2 -41.94 -5.94 0.66
CA LYS A 2 -41.34 -5.16 -0.45
C LYS A 2 -41.95 -3.75 -0.65
N LYS A 3 -43.27 -3.60 -0.49
CA LYS A 3 -43.94 -2.29 -0.60
C LYS A 3 -43.67 -1.39 0.62
N LEU A 4 -43.44 -1.96 1.79
CA LEU A 4 -43.09 -1.23 3.00
C LEU A 4 -41.64 -0.72 2.96
N LEU A 5 -40.71 -1.55 2.46
CA LEU A 5 -39.31 -1.18 2.22
C LEU A 5 -39.20 -0.08 1.15
N ALA A 6 -39.96 -0.18 0.07
CA ALA A 6 -40.01 0.85 -0.95
C ALA A 6 -40.64 2.17 -0.45
N ALA A 7 -41.69 2.09 0.38
CA ALA A 7 -42.28 3.28 1.01
C ALA A 7 -41.38 3.92 2.06
N LEU A 8 -40.61 3.13 2.84
CA LEU A 8 -39.58 3.64 3.75
C LEU A 8 -38.43 4.29 2.97
N ALA A 9 -37.97 3.67 1.90
CA ALA A 9 -36.93 4.25 1.05
C ALA A 9 -37.38 5.56 0.39
N ILE A 10 -38.64 5.65 -0.06
CA ILE A 10 -39.21 6.88 -0.65
C ILE A 10 -39.47 7.95 0.44
N ALA A 11 -39.89 7.57 1.64
CA ALA A 11 -40.03 8.50 2.75
C ALA A 11 -38.70 9.07 3.25
N MET A 12 -37.62 8.26 3.25
CA MET A 12 -36.25 8.72 3.54
C MET A 12 -35.72 9.67 2.45
N LEU A 13 -36.17 9.54 1.20
CA LEU A 13 -35.77 10.41 0.09
C LEU A 13 -36.40 11.80 0.11
N LEU A 14 -37.46 12.02 0.89
CA LEU A 14 -38.28 13.26 0.85
C LEU A 14 -37.99 14.24 1.99
N THR A 15 -37.17 13.91 2.97
CA THR A 15 -36.90 14.74 4.16
C THR A 15 -35.48 15.28 4.22
N ALA A 16 -34.97 15.89 3.14
CA ALA A 16 -33.68 16.58 3.19
C ALA A 16 -33.83 17.90 3.97
N SER A 17 -33.25 18.01 5.15
CA SER A 17 -33.12 19.24 5.91
C SER A 17 -31.91 20.05 5.44
N LEU A 18 -32.02 21.37 5.38
CA LEU A 18 -31.00 22.32 4.91
C LEU A 18 -29.98 22.70 6.00
N PHE A 19 -29.54 21.78 6.84
CA PHE A 19 -28.56 22.09 7.88
C PHE A 19 -27.19 21.65 7.44
N ALA A 20 -26.15 22.46 7.68
CA ALA A 20 -24.76 22.11 7.45
C ALA A 20 -24.38 20.92 8.33
N TYR A 21 -23.97 19.84 7.73
CA TYR A 21 -23.51 18.62 8.39
C TYR A 21 -21.97 18.60 8.39
N SER A 22 -21.37 18.27 9.54
CA SER A 22 -19.93 18.07 9.63
C SER A 22 -19.59 16.60 9.46
N ASN A 23 -18.75 16.26 8.49
CA ASN A 23 -18.30 14.91 8.20
C ASN A 23 -16.94 14.59 8.86
N GLN A 24 -16.59 15.21 9.98
CA GLN A 24 -15.27 15.19 10.65
C GLN A 24 -14.62 13.81 10.80
N GLN A 25 -15.40 12.74 10.76
CA GLN A 25 -14.90 11.37 10.88
C GLN A 25 -14.92 10.60 9.56
N LYS A 26 -15.17 11.25 8.43
CA LYS A 26 -14.91 10.64 7.13
C LYS A 26 -13.44 10.17 7.06
N ILE A 27 -13.23 8.93 6.64
CA ILE A 27 -11.90 8.35 6.45
C ILE A 27 -11.59 8.34 4.96
N TYR A 28 -10.57 9.07 4.58
CA TYR A 28 -10.11 9.15 3.20
C TYR A 28 -9.17 8.00 2.88
N SER A 29 -9.50 7.20 1.87
CA SER A 29 -8.62 6.14 1.39
C SER A 29 -7.25 6.68 1.01
N VAL A 30 -6.19 5.90 1.20
CA VAL A 30 -4.83 6.27 0.78
C VAL A 30 -4.71 6.47 -0.74
N ASP A 31 -5.63 5.90 -1.52
CA ASP A 31 -5.73 6.09 -2.97
C ASP A 31 -6.39 7.42 -3.36
N SER A 32 -6.94 8.14 -2.39
CA SER A 32 -7.58 9.43 -2.62
C SER A 32 -6.57 10.50 -3.04
N GLY A 33 -6.89 11.28 -4.06
CA GLY A 33 -6.05 12.39 -4.53
C GLY A 33 -5.71 13.43 -3.47
N VAL A 34 -6.43 13.45 -2.34
CA VAL A 34 -6.20 14.40 -1.23
C VAL A 34 -4.80 14.25 -0.61
N TYR A 35 -4.20 13.04 -0.64
CA TYR A 35 -2.87 12.80 -0.08
C TYR A 35 -1.79 13.55 -0.84
N LYS A 36 -1.75 13.36 -2.15
CA LYS A 36 -0.77 14.03 -3.01
C LYS A 36 -1.03 15.53 -3.09
N ALA A 37 -2.29 15.94 -3.10
CA ALA A 37 -2.67 17.33 -3.10
C ALA A 37 -2.22 18.05 -1.80
N MET A 38 -2.45 17.44 -0.63
CA MET A 38 -2.01 17.99 0.65
C MET A 38 -0.48 18.06 0.74
N GLU A 39 0.23 17.00 0.30
CA GLU A 39 1.70 16.99 0.26
C GLU A 39 2.24 18.13 -0.62
N THR A 40 1.70 18.26 -1.83
CA THR A 40 2.07 19.33 -2.78
C THR A 40 1.85 20.72 -2.17
N LEU A 41 0.72 20.93 -1.50
CA LEU A 41 0.40 22.18 -0.82
C LEU A 41 1.40 22.53 0.30
N TYR A 42 1.83 21.54 1.08
CA TYR A 42 2.84 21.71 2.13
C TYR A 42 4.20 22.12 1.56
N ILE A 43 4.61 21.49 0.46
CA ILE A 43 5.86 21.83 -0.23
C ILE A 43 5.78 23.26 -0.79
N LEU A 44 4.69 23.66 -1.44
CA LEU A 44 4.44 25.02 -1.90
C LEU A 44 4.52 26.04 -0.76
N ALA A 45 3.96 25.71 0.42
CA ALA A 45 3.98 26.56 1.61
C ALA A 45 5.32 26.56 2.34
N GLY A 46 6.28 25.74 1.90
CA GLY A 46 7.59 25.63 2.54
C GLY A 46 7.56 25.01 3.93
N LYS A 47 6.66 24.05 4.16
CA LYS A 47 6.54 23.27 5.39
C LYS A 47 7.08 21.86 5.21
N ALA A 48 7.54 21.24 6.30
CA ALA A 48 7.79 19.80 6.35
C ALA A 48 6.54 19.04 5.89
N LEU A 49 6.71 17.88 5.28
CA LEU A 49 5.59 17.09 4.78
C LEU A 49 4.52 16.89 5.87
N PRO A 50 3.24 16.81 5.51
CA PRO A 50 2.19 16.47 6.45
C PRO A 50 2.44 15.08 7.05
N SER A 51 1.61 14.68 8.01
CA SER A 51 1.64 13.28 8.46
C SER A 51 1.62 12.33 7.27
N SER A 52 2.48 11.33 7.28
CA SER A 52 2.55 10.33 6.23
C SER A 52 1.97 8.97 6.67
N SER A 53 1.09 8.95 7.68
CA SER A 53 0.38 7.74 8.14
C SER A 53 -1.10 7.78 7.76
N GLY A 54 -1.40 7.33 6.55
CA GLY A 54 -2.78 7.15 6.07
C GLY A 54 -3.39 5.80 6.51
N PRO A 55 -4.73 5.69 6.43
CA PRO A 55 -5.71 6.68 5.98
C PRO A 55 -5.97 7.80 7.00
N TRP A 56 -6.31 8.99 6.53
CA TRP A 56 -6.57 10.15 7.37
C TRP A 56 -8.07 10.35 7.63
N SER A 57 -8.40 10.86 8.82
CA SER A 57 -9.75 11.41 9.05
C SER A 57 -9.87 12.85 8.55
N GLU A 58 -11.07 13.31 8.27
CA GLU A 58 -11.31 14.69 7.89
C GLU A 58 -10.84 15.67 8.96
N ALA A 59 -11.10 15.38 10.25
CA ALA A 59 -10.60 16.22 11.34
C ALA A 59 -9.07 16.38 11.33
N GLU A 60 -8.33 15.34 10.93
CA GLU A 60 -6.89 15.40 10.75
C GLU A 60 -6.51 16.26 9.54
N LEU A 61 -7.18 16.06 8.40
CA LEU A 61 -6.96 16.84 7.18
C LEU A 61 -7.25 18.34 7.39
N GLN A 62 -8.33 18.67 8.08
CA GLN A 62 -8.65 20.07 8.41
C GLN A 62 -7.58 20.71 9.29
N LYS A 63 -7.01 19.98 10.26
CA LYS A 63 -5.87 20.48 11.03
C LYS A 63 -4.62 20.68 10.18
N MET A 64 -4.35 19.79 9.24
CA MET A 64 -3.24 19.94 8.30
C MET A 64 -3.45 21.20 7.45
N LEU A 65 -4.63 21.37 6.86
CA LEU A 65 -4.96 22.54 6.03
C LEU A 65 -4.84 23.85 6.81
N ALA A 66 -5.32 23.87 8.06
CA ALA A 66 -5.27 25.06 8.93
C ALA A 66 -3.85 25.55 9.26
N LYS A 67 -2.83 24.72 9.07
CA LYS A 67 -1.43 25.12 9.22
C LYS A 67 -0.91 25.97 8.05
N ILE A 68 -1.60 25.99 6.93
CA ILE A 68 -1.17 26.69 5.72
C ILE A 68 -1.78 28.09 5.71
N ASP A 69 -0.95 29.11 5.65
CA ASP A 69 -1.39 30.47 5.42
C ASP A 69 -1.63 30.69 3.92
N ARG A 70 -2.92 30.62 3.52
CA ARG A 70 -3.34 30.81 2.13
C ARG A 70 -2.84 32.14 1.56
N SER A 71 -2.83 33.22 2.37
CA SER A 71 -2.46 34.55 1.91
C SER A 71 -0.97 34.70 1.60
N ALA A 72 -0.13 33.80 2.12
CA ALA A 72 1.32 33.78 1.86
C ALA A 72 1.69 33.03 0.56
N LEU A 73 0.71 32.35 -0.06
CA LEU A 73 0.92 31.61 -1.32
C LEU A 73 0.79 32.56 -2.53
N SER A 74 1.43 32.17 -3.65
CA SER A 74 1.19 32.78 -4.96
C SER A 74 -0.26 32.54 -5.43
N ASP A 75 -0.74 33.27 -6.44
CA ASP A 75 -2.08 33.11 -6.99
C ASP A 75 -2.39 31.66 -7.38
N ALA A 76 -1.47 30.97 -8.06
CA ALA A 76 -1.62 29.55 -8.37
C ALA A 76 -1.62 28.67 -7.12
N GLY A 77 -0.81 29.01 -6.11
CA GLY A 77 -0.80 28.33 -4.81
C GLY A 77 -2.12 28.54 -4.04
N GLN A 78 -2.74 29.71 -4.13
CA GLN A 78 -4.06 29.97 -3.52
C GLN A 78 -5.15 29.16 -4.23
N ASN A 79 -5.11 29.10 -5.56
CA ASN A 79 -6.05 28.24 -6.33
C ASN A 79 -5.86 26.75 -5.97
N TYR A 80 -4.62 26.33 -5.75
CA TYR A 80 -4.33 24.97 -5.32
C TYR A 80 -4.81 24.70 -3.88
N TYR A 81 -4.68 25.68 -2.98
CA TYR A 81 -5.26 25.61 -1.62
C TYR A 81 -6.77 25.45 -1.68
N ASP A 82 -7.46 26.25 -2.49
CA ASP A 82 -8.92 26.21 -2.63
C ASP A 82 -9.37 24.84 -3.23
N TYR A 83 -8.59 24.28 -4.15
CA TYR A 83 -8.79 22.94 -4.66
C TYR A 83 -8.67 21.87 -3.55
N VAL A 84 -7.61 21.91 -2.74
CA VAL A 84 -7.42 20.98 -1.60
C VAL A 84 -8.53 21.13 -0.58
N GLU A 85 -8.94 22.36 -0.25
CA GLU A 85 -10.07 22.62 0.64
C GLU A 85 -11.36 21.98 0.09
N GLY A 86 -11.60 22.10 -1.21
CA GLY A 86 -12.75 21.48 -1.88
C GLY A 86 -12.74 19.95 -1.82
N LEU A 87 -11.57 19.30 -1.84
CA LEU A 87 -11.45 17.85 -1.67
C LEU A 87 -11.82 17.37 -0.26
N ILE A 88 -11.64 18.22 0.76
CA ILE A 88 -11.85 17.87 2.17
C ILE A 88 -13.26 18.21 2.62
N THR A 89 -13.79 19.37 2.21
CA THR A 89 -15.05 19.93 2.73
C THR A 89 -16.29 19.51 1.97
N THR A 90 -16.23 18.38 1.25
CA THR A 90 -17.39 17.85 0.52
C THR A 90 -18.52 17.49 1.48
N GLU A 91 -19.66 18.15 1.35
CA GLU A 91 -20.85 17.84 2.14
C GLU A 91 -21.55 16.58 1.61
N PRO A 92 -22.08 15.72 2.51
CA PRO A 92 -22.87 14.57 2.08
C PRO A 92 -24.09 15.02 1.25
N ARG A 93 -24.33 14.35 0.14
CA ARG A 93 -25.43 14.70 -0.79
C ARG A 93 -26.82 14.58 -0.17
N ARG A 94 -26.98 13.77 0.88
CA ARG A 94 -28.29 13.54 1.52
C ARG A 94 -28.15 13.55 3.03
N GLN A 95 -28.69 14.60 3.62
CA GLN A 95 -28.83 14.76 5.05
C GLN A 95 -30.28 14.46 5.46
N TYR A 96 -30.47 13.61 6.47
CA TYR A 96 -31.80 13.17 6.92
C TYR A 96 -32.21 13.75 8.24
N ALA A 97 -31.26 14.21 9.06
CA ALA A 97 -31.48 14.89 10.32
C ALA A 97 -30.23 15.73 10.65
N ASP A 98 -30.30 16.56 11.67
CA ASP A 98 -29.19 17.46 12.07
C ASP A 98 -27.87 16.74 12.31
N ASN A 99 -27.90 15.46 12.63
CA ASN A 99 -26.72 14.64 12.93
C ASN A 99 -26.65 13.33 12.13
N PHE A 100 -27.47 13.16 11.11
CA PHE A 100 -27.50 11.91 10.34
C PHE A 100 -27.48 12.18 8.84
N ALA A 101 -26.48 11.64 8.16
CA ALA A 101 -26.36 11.69 6.71
C ALA A 101 -26.00 10.32 6.13
N MET A 102 -26.37 10.10 4.87
CA MET A 102 -25.98 8.94 4.06
C MET A 102 -25.69 9.37 2.65
N GLU A 103 -24.78 8.66 2.00
CA GLU A 103 -24.45 8.83 0.60
C GLU A 103 -24.31 7.50 -0.10
N PHE A 104 -24.77 7.43 -1.34
CA PHE A 104 -24.57 6.29 -2.24
C PHE A 104 -23.82 6.82 -3.45
N GLY A 105 -22.72 6.17 -3.78
CA GLY A 105 -21.93 6.44 -4.97
C GLY A 105 -21.98 5.27 -5.94
N LEU A 106 -21.75 5.57 -7.19
CA LEU A 106 -21.57 4.63 -8.27
C LEU A 106 -20.41 5.10 -9.12
N ASP A 107 -19.36 4.30 -9.17
CA ASP A 107 -18.21 4.53 -10.04
C ASP A 107 -18.26 3.53 -11.19
N LEU A 108 -18.14 4.03 -12.39
CA LEU A 108 -18.07 3.26 -13.61
C LEU A 108 -16.77 3.59 -14.32
N ASP A 109 -15.87 2.60 -14.42
CA ASP A 109 -14.59 2.73 -15.07
C ASP A 109 -14.50 1.79 -16.26
N LEU A 110 -14.37 2.34 -17.46
CA LEU A 110 -14.13 1.55 -18.67
C LEU A 110 -12.68 1.72 -19.08
N GLU A 111 -11.90 0.65 -18.96
CA GLU A 111 -10.48 0.63 -19.34
C GLU A 111 -10.23 -0.28 -20.54
N PHE A 112 -9.42 0.22 -21.47
CA PHE A 112 -8.88 -0.52 -22.59
C PHE A 112 -7.41 -0.74 -22.38
N TYR A 113 -6.97 -1.98 -22.57
CA TYR A 113 -5.57 -2.39 -22.39
C TYR A 113 -5.00 -2.84 -23.73
N TYR A 114 -3.76 -2.46 -23.96
CA TYR A 114 -2.97 -2.96 -25.08
C TYR A 114 -1.54 -3.23 -24.63
N HIS A 115 -0.98 -4.36 -25.03
CA HIS A 115 0.44 -4.63 -24.92
C HIS A 115 0.94 -5.49 -26.07
N ASN A 116 2.25 -5.52 -26.31
CA ASN A 116 2.81 -6.18 -27.48
C ASN A 116 3.60 -7.45 -27.19
N ASN A 117 3.91 -7.77 -25.93
CA ASN A 117 4.68 -8.96 -25.54
C ASN A 117 3.96 -9.83 -24.51
N GLY A 118 3.06 -10.70 -24.97
CA GLY A 118 2.34 -11.65 -24.13
C GLY A 118 3.10 -12.93 -23.78
N ASN A 119 4.40 -13.06 -24.17
CA ASN A 119 5.21 -14.21 -23.78
C ASN A 119 5.97 -13.98 -22.48
N SER A 120 6.38 -12.73 -22.24
CA SER A 120 7.16 -12.33 -21.07
C SER A 120 6.38 -11.46 -20.09
N PHE A 121 5.17 -11.04 -20.47
CA PHE A 121 4.25 -10.21 -19.68
C PHE A 121 2.83 -10.75 -19.88
N ASP A 122 2.65 -12.06 -19.67
CA ASP A 122 1.38 -12.74 -19.92
C ASP A 122 0.37 -12.55 -18.79
N ASP A 123 0.83 -12.11 -17.62
CA ASP A 123 0.00 -11.83 -16.46
C ASP A 123 0.00 -10.32 -16.12
N PHE A 124 -1.14 -9.76 -15.69
CA PHE A 124 -1.25 -8.33 -15.37
C PHE A 124 -0.36 -7.90 -14.20
N ASP A 125 0.02 -8.78 -13.31
CA ASP A 125 0.94 -8.45 -12.23
C ASP A 125 2.40 -8.31 -12.70
N GLU A 126 2.72 -8.76 -13.90
CA GLU A 126 4.01 -8.54 -14.55
C GLU A 126 4.09 -7.22 -15.32
N TRP A 127 2.97 -6.54 -15.53
CA TRP A 127 2.94 -5.20 -16.09
C TRP A 127 3.44 -4.17 -15.09
N PHE A 128 4.00 -3.07 -15.57
CA PHE A 128 4.47 -2.00 -14.70
C PHE A 128 3.33 -1.39 -13.88
N HIS A 129 2.23 -1.01 -14.53
CA HIS A 129 0.96 -0.75 -13.88
C HIS A 129 0.18 -2.07 -13.79
N SER A 130 0.43 -2.82 -12.72
CA SER A 130 -0.11 -4.15 -12.51
C SER A 130 -1.62 -4.14 -12.20
N TYR A 131 -2.20 -5.30 -11.99
CA TYR A 131 -3.63 -5.42 -11.70
C TYR A 131 -4.06 -4.65 -10.45
N THR A 132 -3.16 -4.40 -9.49
CA THR A 132 -3.45 -3.61 -8.28
C THR A 132 -3.72 -2.14 -8.59
N ASP A 133 -3.23 -1.65 -9.72
CA ASP A 133 -3.43 -0.29 -10.20
C ASP A 133 -4.62 -0.19 -11.17
N ARG A 134 -5.23 -1.33 -11.57
CA ARG A 134 -6.36 -1.37 -12.49
C ARG A 134 -7.66 -1.00 -11.80
N GLN A 135 -8.49 -0.25 -12.51
CA GLN A 135 -9.79 0.15 -11.99
C GLN A 135 -10.81 -0.98 -12.13
N LYS A 136 -11.70 -1.10 -11.16
CA LYS A 136 -12.85 -2.00 -11.24
C LYS A 136 -13.87 -1.43 -12.24
N PHE A 137 -14.46 -2.30 -13.05
CA PHE A 137 -15.46 -1.84 -14.03
C PHE A 137 -16.62 -1.11 -13.37
N LEU A 138 -17.08 -1.57 -12.23
CA LEU A 138 -18.20 -1.01 -11.50
C LEU A 138 -17.97 -1.11 -9.99
N ALA A 139 -18.08 0.01 -9.29
CA ALA A 139 -18.04 0.05 -7.84
C ALA A 139 -19.28 0.75 -7.28
N PHE A 140 -19.90 0.11 -6.28
CA PHE A 140 -20.97 0.70 -5.48
C PHE A 140 -20.41 1.09 -4.14
N THR A 141 -20.60 2.33 -3.73
CA THR A 141 -20.16 2.84 -2.45
C THR A 141 -21.34 3.26 -1.59
N PHE A 142 -21.20 3.04 -0.30
CA PHE A 142 -22.15 3.51 0.70
C PHE A 142 -21.39 4.17 1.84
N GLU A 143 -21.73 5.41 2.12
CA GLU A 143 -21.20 6.17 3.24
C GLU A 143 -22.33 6.54 4.19
N THR A 144 -22.06 6.53 5.50
CA THR A 144 -23.02 6.94 6.53
C THR A 144 -22.34 7.69 7.66
N TRP A 145 -22.98 8.73 8.12
CA TRP A 145 -22.63 9.52 9.29
C TRP A 145 -23.77 9.46 10.32
N PRO A 146 -23.78 8.42 11.19
CA PRO A 146 -24.81 8.33 12.25
C PRO A 146 -24.79 9.53 13.19
N THR A 147 -23.66 10.15 13.37
CA THR A 147 -23.44 11.45 14.02
C THR A 147 -22.16 12.08 13.46
N ASN A 148 -21.86 13.33 13.83
CA ASN A 148 -20.58 13.99 13.49
C ASN A 148 -19.33 13.33 14.12
N ARG A 149 -19.48 12.28 14.92
CA ARG A 149 -18.39 11.52 15.55
C ARG A 149 -18.24 10.08 15.05
N PHE A 150 -19.18 9.64 14.24
CA PHE A 150 -19.21 8.27 13.71
C PHE A 150 -19.32 8.30 12.21
N TYR A 151 -18.59 7.40 11.58
CA TYR A 151 -18.57 7.23 10.14
C TYR A 151 -18.56 5.74 9.81
N GLY A 152 -19.23 5.36 8.75
CA GLY A 152 -19.22 4.04 8.17
C GLY A 152 -19.06 4.13 6.66
N TYR A 153 -18.26 3.26 6.10
CA TYR A 153 -18.04 3.12 4.66
C TYR A 153 -18.09 1.64 4.27
N PHE A 154 -18.64 1.40 3.11
CA PHE A 154 -18.70 0.08 2.51
C PHE A 154 -18.62 0.22 0.99
N SER A 155 -17.79 -0.61 0.33
CA SER A 155 -17.76 -0.73 -1.12
C SER A 155 -18.04 -2.15 -1.57
N PHE A 156 -18.64 -2.26 -2.74
CA PHE A 156 -18.87 -3.49 -3.44
C PHE A 156 -18.45 -3.31 -4.90
N ASP A 157 -17.44 -4.06 -5.30
CA ASP A 157 -16.77 -3.87 -6.57
C ASP A 157 -17.01 -5.06 -7.49
N LEU A 158 -17.29 -4.76 -8.76
CA LEU A 158 -17.43 -5.72 -9.83
C LEU A 158 -16.39 -5.45 -10.90
N GLY A 159 -15.63 -6.44 -11.29
CA GLY A 159 -14.63 -6.24 -12.32
C GLY A 159 -13.88 -7.49 -12.68
N LEU A 160 -12.76 -7.30 -13.35
CA LEU A 160 -11.81 -8.37 -13.59
C LEU A 160 -11.23 -8.86 -12.29
N GLY A 161 -11.14 -10.17 -12.13
CA GLY A 161 -10.48 -10.78 -10.98
C GLY A 161 -9.00 -10.51 -10.99
N THR A 162 -8.49 -10.39 -9.79
CA THR A 162 -7.06 -10.28 -9.50
C THR A 162 -6.37 -11.65 -9.44
N ALA A 163 -7.01 -12.71 -9.96
CA ALA A 163 -6.46 -14.04 -9.88
C ALA A 163 -5.29 -14.20 -10.84
N LYS A 164 -4.16 -14.50 -10.27
CA LYS A 164 -3.05 -15.07 -10.98
C LYS A 164 -3.47 -16.40 -11.60
N ASN A 165 -3.37 -16.51 -12.90
CA ASN A 165 -3.37 -17.76 -13.64
C ASN A 165 -4.56 -18.70 -13.38
N THR A 166 -5.68 -18.46 -14.00
CA THR A 166 -6.78 -19.44 -14.06
C THR A 166 -6.49 -20.61 -14.98
N GLY A 167 -5.36 -20.65 -15.67
CA GLY A 167 -5.02 -21.72 -16.64
C GLY A 167 -5.86 -21.74 -17.91
N ASP A 168 -6.91 -20.95 -17.97
CA ASP A 168 -7.96 -21.05 -19.00
C ASP A 168 -7.72 -20.13 -20.22
N GLY A 169 -6.53 -19.55 -20.34
CA GLY A 169 -6.17 -18.73 -21.48
C GLY A 169 -6.98 -17.43 -21.57
N ASN A 170 -7.13 -16.73 -20.45
CA ASN A 170 -7.80 -15.44 -20.38
C ASN A 170 -7.16 -14.47 -21.40
N PRO A 171 -7.92 -13.93 -22.36
CA PRO A 171 -7.37 -13.07 -23.41
C PRO A 171 -6.77 -11.76 -22.90
N LEU A 172 -7.05 -11.36 -21.65
CA LEU A 172 -6.48 -10.17 -21.03
C LEU A 172 -4.96 -10.27 -20.82
N TYR A 173 -4.43 -11.48 -20.68
CA TYR A 173 -3.01 -11.71 -20.45
C TYR A 173 -2.23 -12.02 -21.73
N LYS A 174 -2.90 -12.02 -22.89
CA LYS A 174 -2.25 -12.22 -24.19
C LYS A 174 -1.90 -10.88 -24.81
N ALA A 175 -0.85 -10.86 -25.62
CA ALA A 175 -0.54 -9.69 -26.43
C ALA A 175 -1.75 -9.28 -27.29
N GLY A 176 -1.99 -7.97 -27.38
CA GLY A 176 -3.12 -7.40 -28.10
C GLY A 176 -3.98 -6.49 -27.24
N MET A 177 -5.24 -6.38 -27.59
CA MET A 177 -6.21 -5.49 -26.93
C MET A 177 -7.17 -6.26 -26.05
N SER A 178 -7.50 -5.70 -24.90
CA SER A 178 -8.55 -6.18 -24.00
C SER A 178 -9.23 -5.02 -23.26
N ILE A 179 -10.27 -5.33 -22.49
CA ILE A 179 -11.03 -4.35 -21.71
C ILE A 179 -11.34 -4.92 -20.33
N ASN A 180 -11.57 -4.03 -19.35
CA ASN A 180 -11.91 -4.41 -17.95
C ASN A 180 -13.39 -4.82 -17.77
N MET A 181 -14.20 -4.78 -18.82
CA MET A 181 -15.60 -5.19 -18.76
C MET A 181 -15.71 -6.71 -18.86
N PRO A 182 -15.90 -7.46 -17.74
CA PRO A 182 -15.82 -8.92 -17.75
C PRO A 182 -16.84 -9.56 -18.66
N ILE A 183 -18.07 -9.04 -18.68
CA ILE A 183 -19.16 -9.54 -19.56
C ILE A 183 -18.72 -9.55 -21.02
N VAL A 184 -18.14 -8.45 -21.50
CA VAL A 184 -17.73 -8.35 -22.91
C VAL A 184 -16.58 -9.29 -23.20
N ASN A 185 -15.57 -9.36 -22.34
CA ASN A 185 -14.46 -10.27 -22.51
C ASN A 185 -14.92 -11.74 -22.49
N GLU A 186 -15.69 -12.15 -21.51
CA GLU A 186 -16.15 -13.53 -21.37
C GLU A 186 -17.14 -13.91 -22.48
N MET A 187 -18.11 -13.06 -22.81
CA MET A 187 -19.06 -13.35 -23.88
C MET A 187 -18.43 -13.34 -25.27
N LEU A 188 -17.51 -12.40 -25.55
CA LEU A 188 -16.88 -12.30 -26.87
C LEU A 188 -15.76 -13.31 -27.09
N PHE A 189 -15.00 -13.65 -26.05
CA PHE A 189 -13.78 -14.43 -26.18
C PHE A 189 -13.89 -15.86 -25.63
N THR A 190 -14.65 -16.08 -24.55
CA THR A 190 -14.71 -17.40 -23.90
C THR A 190 -16.09 -18.06 -23.94
N LYS A 191 -17.15 -17.34 -24.27
CA LYS A 191 -18.56 -17.82 -24.31
C LYS A 191 -19.06 -18.39 -22.97
N LYS A 192 -18.55 -17.90 -21.85
CA LYS A 192 -19.03 -18.25 -20.51
C LYS A 192 -20.36 -17.57 -20.21
N ASP A 193 -21.11 -18.12 -19.25
CA ASP A 193 -22.33 -17.50 -18.77
C ASP A 193 -22.04 -16.16 -18.10
N MET A 194 -22.94 -15.19 -18.28
CA MET A 194 -22.78 -13.82 -17.81
C MET A 194 -22.52 -13.72 -16.30
N PHE A 195 -23.10 -14.62 -15.49
CA PHE A 195 -22.90 -14.63 -14.05
C PHE A 195 -21.55 -15.19 -13.63
N ASP A 196 -20.91 -16.04 -14.44
CA ASP A 196 -19.58 -16.57 -14.19
C ASP A 196 -18.48 -15.59 -14.60
N ALA A 197 -18.85 -14.52 -15.35
CA ALA A 197 -17.93 -13.53 -15.86
C ALA A 197 -17.55 -12.46 -14.83
N PHE A 198 -18.34 -12.30 -13.77
CA PHE A 198 -18.06 -11.30 -12.74
C PHE A 198 -17.21 -11.86 -11.62
N ASN A 199 -16.09 -11.22 -11.38
CA ASN A 199 -15.35 -11.37 -10.14
C ASN A 199 -15.88 -10.39 -9.09
N TRP A 200 -16.32 -10.97 -7.99
CA TRP A 200 -16.97 -10.23 -6.92
C TRP A 200 -15.95 -10.02 -5.81
N HIS A 201 -15.61 -8.76 -5.56
CA HIS A 201 -14.80 -8.38 -4.40
C HIS A 201 -15.71 -7.78 -3.35
N PHE A 202 -16.05 -8.60 -2.34
CA PHE A 202 -17.03 -8.22 -1.35
C PHE A 202 -16.53 -8.47 0.07
N PRO A 203 -16.49 -7.45 0.91
CA PRO A 203 -16.17 -6.06 0.58
C PRO A 203 -14.66 -5.87 0.44
N GLU A 204 -14.21 -5.10 -0.53
CA GLU A 204 -12.80 -4.69 -0.59
C GLU A 204 -12.49 -3.69 0.50
N ARG A 205 -13.31 -2.65 0.63
CA ARG A 205 -13.21 -1.66 1.68
C ARG A 205 -14.50 -1.62 2.49
N ALA A 206 -14.38 -1.85 3.81
CA ALA A 206 -15.51 -1.80 4.74
C ALA A 206 -15.00 -1.40 6.11
N ILE A 207 -15.38 -0.22 6.58
CA ILE A 207 -14.88 0.36 7.82
C ILE A 207 -15.99 0.98 8.65
N VAL A 208 -15.77 0.99 9.95
CA VAL A 208 -16.44 1.85 10.90
C VAL A 208 -15.40 2.70 11.61
N ALA A 209 -15.69 3.97 11.79
CA ALA A 209 -14.81 4.91 12.46
C ALA A 209 -15.54 5.75 13.48
N ALA A 210 -14.82 6.17 14.50
CA ALA A 210 -15.27 7.12 15.51
C ALA A 210 -14.13 8.04 15.89
N GLY A 211 -14.43 9.27 16.29
CA GLY A 211 -13.37 10.17 16.69
C GLY A 211 -13.84 11.56 17.12
N GLY A 212 -12.88 12.44 17.18
CA GLY A 212 -13.05 13.84 17.59
C GLY A 212 -11.92 14.70 17.03
N ASN A 213 -11.80 15.91 17.55
CA ASN A 213 -10.86 16.91 17.01
C ASN A 213 -9.38 16.51 17.07
N ASN A 214 -9.01 15.55 17.92
CA ASN A 214 -7.61 15.18 18.16
C ASN A 214 -7.38 13.67 18.19
N TRP A 215 -8.37 12.87 17.86
CA TRP A 215 -8.26 11.43 17.84
C TRP A 215 -9.21 10.80 16.83
N SER A 216 -8.84 9.67 16.31
CA SER A 216 -9.64 8.85 15.41
C SER A 216 -9.38 7.37 15.71
N PHE A 217 -10.44 6.59 15.79
CA PHE A 217 -10.42 5.14 15.84
C PHE A 217 -11.12 4.61 14.60
N MET A 218 -10.57 3.57 14.01
CA MET A 218 -11.15 2.91 12.85
C MET A 218 -10.98 1.40 13.00
N ALA A 219 -11.98 0.63 12.61
CA ALA A 219 -11.91 -0.83 12.51
C ALA A 219 -12.57 -1.31 11.22
N GLY A 220 -12.02 -2.34 10.62
CA GLY A 220 -12.52 -2.94 9.39
C GLY A 220 -11.44 -3.29 8.39
N ARG A 221 -11.73 -3.12 7.10
CA ARG A 221 -10.83 -3.42 6.00
C ARG A 221 -10.54 -2.15 5.21
N ASP A 222 -9.26 -1.81 5.07
CA ASP A 222 -8.80 -0.67 4.27
C ASP A 222 -7.31 -0.85 3.92
N ARG A 223 -6.80 -0.03 2.99
CA ARG A 223 -5.37 0.08 2.71
C ARG A 223 -4.64 0.90 3.77
N LEU A 224 -3.34 0.66 3.89
CA LEU A 224 -2.42 1.44 4.72
C LEU A 224 -1.27 1.94 3.87
N SER A 225 -0.82 3.17 4.14
CA SER A 225 0.43 3.71 3.60
C SER A 225 1.08 4.59 4.66
N TRP A 226 2.28 4.22 5.10
CA TRP A 226 3.03 4.94 6.14
C TRP A 226 4.44 5.25 5.67
N GLY A 227 4.67 6.50 5.35
CA GLY A 227 5.93 7.05 4.88
C GLY A 227 5.74 8.06 3.75
N SER A 228 6.83 8.69 3.35
CA SER A 228 6.86 9.76 2.34
C SER A 228 7.49 9.32 1.02
N GLY A 229 7.71 8.01 0.82
CA GLY A 229 8.30 7.47 -0.40
C GLY A 229 7.40 7.64 -1.62
N GLU A 230 8.01 7.78 -2.79
CA GLU A 230 7.33 7.86 -4.09
C GLU A 230 7.18 6.49 -4.75
N THR A 231 8.06 5.55 -4.41
CA THR A 231 8.06 4.19 -4.95
C THR A 231 7.56 3.14 -3.95
N GLY A 232 7.01 3.59 -2.83
CA GLY A 232 6.56 2.79 -1.69
C GLY A 232 7.28 3.19 -0.41
N ASN A 233 7.01 2.48 0.67
CA ASN A 233 7.51 2.80 2.00
C ASN A 233 8.14 1.59 2.68
N LEU A 234 9.20 1.81 3.47
CA LEU A 234 9.93 0.71 4.11
C LEU A 234 9.16 0.07 5.28
N MET A 235 8.17 0.77 5.88
CA MET A 235 7.36 0.23 6.99
C MET A 235 6.06 -0.39 6.49
N LEU A 236 5.17 0.40 5.90
CA LEU A 236 3.88 -0.03 5.34
C LEU A 236 3.67 0.65 4.01
N SER A 237 3.50 -0.13 2.95
CA SER A 237 3.25 0.36 1.61
C SER A 237 1.80 0.09 1.20
N ASP A 238 1.26 0.97 0.37
CA ASP A 238 -0.06 0.85 -0.25
C ASP A 238 -0.15 -0.26 -1.31
N SER A 239 0.97 -0.92 -1.62
CA SER A 239 1.00 -2.06 -2.54
C SER A 239 0.26 -3.30 -2.01
N PHE A 240 0.14 -3.46 -0.67
CA PHE A 240 -0.69 -4.52 -0.12
C PHE A 240 -2.17 -4.13 -0.22
N PRO A 241 -3.01 -4.90 -0.92
CA PRO A 241 -4.33 -4.44 -1.38
C PRO A 241 -5.29 -4.05 -0.25
N VAL A 242 -5.30 -4.81 0.87
CA VAL A 242 -6.21 -4.53 1.97
C VAL A 242 -5.77 -5.19 3.28
N HIS A 243 -5.82 -4.45 4.38
CA HIS A 243 -5.59 -4.93 5.74
C HIS A 243 -6.92 -5.07 6.50
N THR A 244 -7.12 -6.19 7.18
CA THR A 244 -8.15 -6.30 8.22
C THR A 244 -7.56 -5.82 9.52
N MET A 245 -8.04 -4.70 10.03
CA MET A 245 -7.34 -3.96 11.07
C MET A 245 -8.23 -3.23 12.07
N ALA A 246 -7.63 -2.89 13.21
CA ALA A 246 -8.07 -1.81 14.09
C ALA A 246 -6.94 -0.78 14.18
N ARG A 247 -7.29 0.51 14.08
CA ARG A 247 -6.35 1.62 14.11
C ARG A 247 -6.80 2.69 15.09
N PHE A 248 -5.88 3.20 15.88
CA PHE A 248 -6.07 4.36 16.74
C PHE A 248 -5.01 5.42 16.43
N ASN A 249 -5.47 6.65 16.22
CA ASN A 249 -4.61 7.83 16.06
C ASN A 249 -4.95 8.87 17.09
N THR A 250 -3.93 9.55 17.61
CA THR A 250 -4.10 10.84 18.27
C THR A 250 -3.16 11.85 17.61
N PHE A 251 -3.67 13.06 17.33
CA PHE A 251 -2.96 14.04 16.51
C PHE A 251 -3.14 15.46 17.06
N PHE A 252 -2.02 16.15 17.18
CA PHE A 252 -1.88 17.52 17.64
C PHE A 252 -1.05 18.30 16.62
N ASP A 253 -0.82 19.58 16.86
CA ASP A 253 -0.13 20.43 15.90
C ASP A 253 1.32 19.98 15.61
N ALA A 254 2.05 19.52 16.62
CA ALA A 254 3.45 19.12 16.48
C ALA A 254 3.71 17.63 16.75
N PHE A 255 2.66 16.85 17.00
CA PHE A 255 2.80 15.46 17.44
C PHE A 255 1.64 14.62 16.92
N LYS A 256 1.96 13.42 16.44
CA LYS A 256 0.97 12.38 16.15
C LYS A 256 1.48 11.04 16.67
N TYR A 257 0.57 10.26 17.24
CA TYR A 257 0.78 8.86 17.55
C TYR A 257 -0.24 8.02 16.80
N SER A 258 0.21 6.94 16.18
CA SER A 258 -0.62 5.97 15.47
C SER A 258 -0.32 4.56 15.97
N LEU A 259 -1.37 3.78 16.18
CA LEU A 259 -1.30 2.37 16.51
C LEU A 259 -2.18 1.61 15.53
N VAL A 260 -1.64 0.57 14.91
CA VAL A 260 -2.38 -0.35 14.04
C VAL A 260 -2.17 -1.77 14.51
N ALA A 261 -3.26 -2.52 14.60
CA ALA A 261 -3.25 -3.97 14.76
C ALA A 261 -3.94 -4.61 13.56
N THR A 262 -3.26 -5.50 12.85
CA THR A 262 -3.80 -6.20 11.68
C THR A 262 -3.82 -7.70 11.92
N ILE A 263 -4.77 -8.37 11.27
CA ILE A 263 -4.88 -9.83 11.27
C ILE A 263 -4.97 -10.29 9.82
N TYR A 264 -4.21 -11.33 9.49
CA TYR A 264 -4.14 -11.91 8.17
C TYR A 264 -4.57 -13.39 8.19
N PRO A 265 -5.16 -13.87 7.07
CA PRO A 265 -5.40 -15.29 6.89
C PRO A 265 -4.09 -16.08 6.98
N PHE A 266 -4.16 -17.28 7.52
CA PHE A 266 -3.09 -18.24 7.41
C PHE A 266 -3.23 -19.02 6.09
N ASP A 267 -2.11 -19.44 5.48
CA ASP A 267 -2.14 -20.23 4.26
C ASP A 267 -2.42 -21.70 4.58
N SER A 268 -3.67 -22.11 4.43
CA SER A 268 -4.10 -23.51 4.59
C SER A 268 -3.92 -24.36 3.32
N ASN A 269 -3.43 -23.79 2.21
CA ASN A 269 -3.25 -24.54 0.96
C ASN A 269 -2.10 -25.55 1.00
N ASN A 270 -1.28 -25.49 2.03
CA ASN A 270 -0.31 -26.53 2.29
C ASN A 270 -1.05 -27.65 3.07
N ALA A 271 -1.28 -28.81 2.45
CA ALA A 271 -1.97 -29.95 3.06
C ALA A 271 -1.38 -30.41 4.41
N GLN A 272 -0.18 -29.94 4.74
CA GLN A 272 0.47 -30.12 6.03
C GLN A 272 -0.08 -29.20 7.12
N TYR A 273 -0.83 -28.13 6.76
CA TYR A 273 -1.36 -27.12 7.67
C TYR A 273 -2.89 -27.05 7.71
N ASP A 274 -3.61 -27.96 7.05
CA ASP A 274 -5.08 -28.02 7.05
C ASP A 274 -5.70 -28.19 8.46
N SER A 275 -4.87 -28.45 9.47
CA SER A 275 -5.29 -28.60 10.87
C SER A 275 -4.76 -27.50 11.79
N LEU A 276 -4.06 -26.50 11.29
CA LEU A 276 -3.52 -25.45 12.12
C LEU A 276 -4.52 -24.31 12.31
N ASP A 277 -5.16 -24.31 13.46
CA ASP A 277 -5.86 -23.14 13.97
C ASP A 277 -4.82 -22.07 14.34
N GLY A 278 -4.91 -20.89 13.73
CA GLY A 278 -4.00 -19.81 14.02
C GLY A 278 -4.24 -18.60 13.13
N TYR A 279 -3.54 -17.51 13.44
CA TYR A 279 -3.56 -16.29 12.62
C TYR A 279 -2.19 -15.64 12.61
N LYS A 280 -1.88 -14.98 11.51
CA LYS A 280 -0.75 -14.07 11.41
C LYS A 280 -1.22 -12.67 11.79
N ALA A 281 -0.46 -11.98 12.61
CA ALA A 281 -0.84 -10.64 13.06
C ALA A 281 0.35 -9.69 13.05
N MET A 282 0.08 -8.43 12.79
CA MET A 282 1.06 -7.37 12.88
C MET A 282 0.55 -6.24 13.78
N LEU A 283 1.43 -5.74 14.64
CA LEU A 283 1.21 -4.56 15.45
C LEU A 283 2.25 -3.52 15.07
N VAL A 284 1.80 -2.30 14.81
CA VAL A 284 2.69 -1.19 14.41
C VAL A 284 2.43 0.03 15.28
N HIS A 285 3.48 0.58 15.86
CA HIS A 285 3.51 1.87 16.53
C HIS A 285 4.22 2.89 15.65
N ARG A 286 3.68 4.11 15.62
CA ARG A 286 4.30 5.23 14.92
C ARG A 286 4.19 6.51 15.74
N ILE A 287 5.29 7.20 15.91
CA ILE A 287 5.38 8.49 16.57
C ILE A 287 5.93 9.50 15.57
N GLU A 288 5.22 10.59 15.37
CA GLU A 288 5.60 11.67 14.44
C GLU A 288 5.77 12.98 15.22
N PHE A 289 6.85 13.69 14.92
CA PHE A 289 7.14 15.01 15.46
C PHE A 289 7.35 16.03 14.33
N ASN A 290 6.71 17.19 14.45
CA ASN A 290 7.00 18.35 13.62
C ASN A 290 7.75 19.39 14.45
N MET A 291 8.93 19.78 13.97
CA MET A 291 9.88 20.61 14.70
C MET A 291 10.29 21.85 13.89
N PHE A 292 10.93 22.80 14.55
CA PHE A 292 11.52 24.00 13.94
C PHE A 292 10.54 24.80 13.08
N LYS A 293 9.34 25.09 13.62
CA LYS A 293 8.25 25.80 12.95
C LYS A 293 7.77 25.06 11.68
N ASP A 294 7.55 23.78 11.81
CA ASP A 294 7.16 22.88 10.72
C ASP A 294 8.15 22.83 9.54
N LYS A 295 9.46 22.90 9.82
CA LYS A 295 10.49 22.72 8.80
C LYS A 295 11.07 21.32 8.76
N VAL A 296 10.99 20.59 9.87
CA VAL A 296 11.52 19.24 10.02
C VAL A 296 10.45 18.33 10.55
N GLY A 297 10.20 17.23 9.85
CA GLY A 297 9.47 16.06 10.36
C GLY A 297 10.47 15.00 10.81
N PHE A 298 10.23 14.39 11.97
CA PHE A 298 10.99 13.23 12.46
C PHE A 298 10.02 12.17 12.95
N ILE A 299 10.22 10.94 12.51
CA ILE A 299 9.29 9.84 12.73
C ILE A 299 10.03 8.58 13.17
N ILE A 300 9.44 7.86 14.11
CA ILE A 300 9.89 6.53 14.54
C ILE A 300 8.73 5.57 14.39
N ASN A 301 8.97 4.46 13.70
CA ASN A 301 8.02 3.36 13.56
C ASN A 301 8.63 2.08 14.11
N GLU A 302 7.83 1.29 14.78
CA GLU A 302 8.19 -0.06 15.18
C GLU A 302 7.04 -1.00 14.87
N ALA A 303 7.32 -2.07 14.14
CA ALA A 303 6.38 -3.13 13.82
C ALA A 303 6.81 -4.46 14.44
N CYS A 304 5.84 -5.24 14.85
CA CYS A 304 6.02 -6.63 15.24
C CYS A 304 5.06 -7.49 14.42
N MET A 305 5.61 -8.43 13.65
CA MET A 305 4.85 -9.45 12.93
C MET A 305 5.02 -10.77 13.66
N PHE A 306 3.93 -11.46 13.97
CA PHE A 306 3.99 -12.74 14.65
C PHE A 306 2.88 -13.70 14.18
N TRP A 307 3.13 -14.97 14.40
CA TRP A 307 2.18 -16.03 14.18
C TRP A 307 1.67 -16.55 15.53
N SER A 308 0.35 -16.46 15.73
CA SER A 308 -0.33 -17.08 16.86
C SER A 308 -0.72 -18.50 16.49
N ASN A 309 -0.09 -19.48 17.13
CA ASN A 309 -0.42 -20.88 17.01
C ASN A 309 -1.02 -21.36 18.35
N PRO A 310 -2.31 -21.70 18.39
CA PRO A 310 -2.95 -22.16 19.64
C PRO A 310 -2.38 -23.49 20.16
N ASP A 311 -1.76 -24.29 19.29
CA ASP A 311 -1.15 -25.57 19.63
C ASP A 311 0.34 -25.45 20.01
N ALA A 312 0.88 -24.21 19.99
CA ALA A 312 2.27 -23.99 20.39
C ALA A 312 2.49 -24.31 21.86
N VAL A 313 3.62 -25.00 22.13
CA VAL A 313 4.08 -25.30 23.49
C VAL A 313 5.46 -24.73 23.74
N ASP A 314 5.74 -24.37 24.98
CA ASP A 314 7.08 -23.96 25.41
C ASP A 314 8.05 -25.16 25.52
N SER A 315 9.31 -24.90 25.90
CA SER A 315 10.33 -25.93 26.09
C SER A 315 9.98 -26.99 27.15
N ASP A 316 9.05 -26.67 28.02
CA ASP A 316 8.60 -27.53 29.12
C ASP A 316 7.30 -28.28 28.78
N GLY A 317 6.77 -28.06 27.55
CA GLY A 317 5.55 -28.69 27.05
C GLY A 317 4.24 -28.03 27.51
N ASN A 318 4.32 -26.82 28.09
CA ASN A 318 3.12 -26.08 28.47
C ASN A 318 2.59 -25.29 27.25
N PRO A 319 1.25 -25.07 27.15
CA PRO A 319 0.69 -24.22 26.10
C PRO A 319 1.30 -22.83 26.10
N ASP A 320 1.86 -22.41 24.97
CA ASP A 320 2.47 -21.09 24.76
C ASP A 320 1.94 -20.44 23.47
N PRO A 321 0.62 -20.26 23.32
CA PRO A 321 0.06 -19.57 22.18
C PRO A 321 0.51 -18.12 22.19
N GLN A 322 1.15 -17.68 21.12
CA GLN A 322 1.55 -16.28 20.99
C GLN A 322 0.30 -15.43 20.76
N GLN A 323 0.09 -14.40 21.55
CA GLN A 323 -1.09 -13.55 21.51
C GLN A 323 -0.73 -12.10 21.80
N PHE A 324 -1.57 -11.18 21.32
CA PHE A 324 -1.46 -9.78 21.71
C PHE A 324 -1.67 -9.61 23.22
N THR A 325 -0.79 -8.86 23.86
CA THR A 325 -0.89 -8.50 25.27
C THR A 325 -1.00 -6.98 25.41
N LEU A 326 -1.44 -6.51 26.57
CA LEU A 326 -1.48 -5.08 26.88
C LEU A 326 -0.10 -4.43 26.87
N ALA A 327 0.96 -5.19 27.11
CA ALA A 327 2.33 -4.70 27.06
C ALA A 327 2.70 -4.22 25.65
N GLN A 328 2.27 -4.93 24.63
CA GLN A 328 2.55 -4.59 23.22
C GLN A 328 1.74 -3.37 22.73
N ILE A 329 0.63 -3.04 23.39
CA ILE A 329 -0.20 -1.86 23.06
C ILE A 329 0.36 -0.58 23.73
N ASN A 330 1.33 -0.70 24.64
CA ASN A 330 1.90 0.44 25.36
C ASN A 330 2.63 1.39 24.39
N PRO A 331 2.17 2.64 24.20
CA PRO A 331 2.76 3.58 23.23
C PRO A 331 4.18 4.03 23.56
N PHE A 332 4.65 3.79 24.78
CA PHE A 332 5.99 4.15 25.26
C PHE A 332 6.91 2.95 25.43
N GLY A 333 6.42 1.74 25.18
CA GLY A 333 7.20 0.52 25.19
C GLY A 333 7.74 0.24 23.80
N PHE A 334 9.07 0.25 23.63
CA PHE A 334 9.66 -0.37 22.44
C PHE A 334 9.50 -1.88 22.57
N MET A 335 8.97 -2.51 21.53
CA MET A 335 8.69 -3.95 21.54
C MET A 335 9.96 -4.79 21.48
N HIS A 336 11.04 -4.21 20.93
CA HIS A 336 12.29 -4.93 20.72
C HIS A 336 12.89 -5.42 22.06
N ASN A 337 13.15 -6.72 22.11
CA ASN A 337 13.74 -7.49 23.23
C ASN A 337 12.89 -7.67 24.49
N GLU A 338 11.84 -6.88 24.75
CA GLU A 338 11.07 -7.01 25.99
C GLU A 338 9.63 -7.49 25.79
N TYR A 339 9.01 -7.09 24.67
CA TYR A 339 7.58 -7.34 24.42
C TYR A 339 7.32 -8.14 23.14
N ILE A 340 8.37 -8.63 22.48
CA ILE A 340 8.23 -9.43 21.28
C ILE A 340 7.89 -10.87 21.65
N PRO A 341 6.80 -11.45 21.09
CA PRO A 341 6.53 -12.87 21.21
C PRO A 341 7.67 -13.71 20.63
N ARG A 342 7.83 -14.96 21.09
CA ARG A 342 8.93 -15.84 20.63
C ARG A 342 8.95 -16.07 19.14
N ASN A 343 7.78 -16.26 18.52
CA ASN A 343 7.64 -16.48 17.08
C ASN A 343 7.26 -15.17 16.40
N ALA A 344 8.16 -14.19 16.44
CA ALA A 344 7.92 -12.87 15.90
C ALA A 344 9.16 -12.29 15.24
N ASN A 345 8.92 -11.38 14.32
CA ASN A 345 9.92 -10.49 13.75
C ASN A 345 9.58 -9.04 14.11
N SER A 346 10.60 -8.22 14.34
CA SER A 346 10.44 -6.79 14.57
C SER A 346 11.14 -5.99 13.49
N LEU A 347 10.51 -4.90 13.08
CA LEU A 347 11.03 -3.95 12.10
C LEU A 347 11.01 -2.55 12.71
N LEU A 348 12.16 -1.90 12.77
CA LEU A 348 12.28 -0.53 13.22
C LEU A 348 12.59 0.37 12.02
N VAL A 349 11.80 1.43 11.82
CA VAL A 349 12.01 2.38 10.73
C VAL A 349 12.05 3.81 11.26
N PHE A 350 13.15 4.49 10.99
CA PHE A 350 13.32 5.92 11.22
C PHE A 350 13.02 6.67 9.92
N GLU A 351 12.28 7.78 10.03
CA GLU A 351 12.02 8.66 8.92
C GLU A 351 12.32 10.10 9.29
N ALA A 352 12.79 10.87 8.33
CA ALA A 352 12.97 12.31 8.46
C ALA A 352 12.59 13.00 7.15
N ASN A 353 12.05 14.22 7.26
CA ASN A 353 11.89 15.10 6.13
C ASN A 353 12.24 16.54 6.51
N TYR A 354 12.74 17.29 5.55
CA TYR A 354 13.21 18.66 5.74
C TYR A 354 12.85 19.55 4.56
N THR A 355 12.22 20.67 4.85
CA THR A 355 11.87 21.71 3.86
C THR A 355 12.73 22.95 4.09
N PRO A 356 13.87 23.09 3.40
CA PRO A 356 14.77 24.22 3.58
C PRO A 356 14.12 25.56 3.19
N PHE A 357 13.35 25.55 2.10
CA PHE A 357 12.61 26.69 1.57
C PHE A 357 11.33 26.24 0.85
N ALA A 358 10.44 27.16 0.56
CA ALA A 358 9.24 26.86 -0.19
C ALA A 358 9.56 26.27 -1.57
N GLY A 359 8.84 25.23 -1.93
CA GLY A 359 9.00 24.53 -3.19
C GLY A 359 9.91 23.31 -3.18
N VAL A 360 10.67 23.02 -2.10
CA VAL A 360 11.56 21.84 -2.05
C VAL A 360 11.52 21.16 -0.69
N ASN A 361 11.33 19.86 -0.69
CA ASN A 361 11.44 18.98 0.47
C ASN A 361 12.43 17.84 0.18
N ALA A 362 13.26 17.48 1.16
CA ALA A 362 14.10 16.29 1.16
C ALA A 362 13.59 15.33 2.23
N TYR A 363 13.62 14.03 1.97
CA TYR A 363 13.15 13.00 2.91
C TYR A 363 14.02 11.76 2.86
N ALA A 364 13.99 10.99 3.94
CA ALA A 364 14.66 9.69 4.03
C ALA A 364 13.94 8.76 4.98
N GLN A 365 14.07 7.45 4.72
CA GLN A 365 13.66 6.35 5.58
C GLN A 365 14.84 5.40 5.77
N PHE A 366 15.00 4.86 6.97
CA PHE A 366 15.99 3.85 7.29
C PHE A 366 15.34 2.73 8.10
N ALA A 367 15.34 1.52 7.56
CA ALA A 367 14.74 0.32 8.15
C ALA A 367 15.82 -0.60 8.71
N VAL A 368 15.54 -1.18 9.87
CA VAL A 368 16.37 -2.18 10.55
C VAL A 368 15.46 -3.35 10.93
N ASP A 369 15.64 -4.48 10.27
CA ASP A 369 14.94 -5.74 10.55
C ASP A 369 15.79 -6.64 11.46
N GLU A 370 17.08 -6.82 11.09
CA GLU A 370 18.00 -7.68 11.83
C GLU A 370 19.41 -7.13 11.78
N PHE A 371 20.13 -7.23 12.88
CA PHE A 371 21.59 -7.04 12.91
C PHE A 371 22.17 -7.71 14.15
N SER A 372 23.44 -8.14 14.05
CA SER A 372 24.18 -8.62 15.23
C SER A 372 24.84 -7.46 15.93
N GLY A 373 24.48 -7.25 17.20
CA GLY A 373 25.08 -6.24 18.07
C GLY A 373 26.53 -6.54 18.47
N PRO A 374 27.26 -5.56 19.03
CA PRO A 374 28.60 -5.80 19.55
C PRO A 374 28.59 -6.88 20.62
N GLY A 375 29.32 -7.99 20.40
CA GLY A 375 29.42 -9.10 21.35
C GLY A 375 28.44 -10.26 21.10
N GLU A 376 27.50 -10.13 20.16
CA GLU A 376 26.55 -11.20 19.82
C GLU A 376 27.08 -12.19 18.78
N GLY A 377 28.26 -11.96 18.21
CA GLY A 377 28.78 -12.76 17.09
C GLY A 377 28.12 -12.38 15.77
N LYS A 378 28.37 -13.18 14.71
CA LYS A 378 27.81 -12.99 13.38
C LYS A 378 26.72 -14.03 13.10
N TRP A 379 25.74 -14.14 14.00
CA TRP A 379 24.72 -15.17 13.93
C TRP A 379 23.67 -14.91 12.86
N ASN A 380 23.24 -13.64 12.77
CA ASN A 380 22.17 -13.24 11.89
C ASN A 380 22.71 -12.41 10.72
N PRO A 381 22.21 -12.62 9.50
CA PRO A 381 22.53 -11.72 8.42
C PRO A 381 21.94 -10.35 8.71
N ALA A 382 22.70 -9.29 8.47
CA ALA A 382 22.19 -7.94 8.59
C ALA A 382 21.11 -7.69 7.52
N ALA A 383 20.05 -6.96 7.91
CA ALA A 383 18.91 -6.70 7.07
C ALA A 383 18.48 -5.24 7.23
N PHE A 384 18.97 -4.40 6.34
CA PHE A 384 18.71 -2.96 6.32
C PHE A 384 17.98 -2.53 5.07
N GLY A 385 17.15 -1.49 5.21
CA GLY A 385 16.54 -0.77 4.10
C GLY A 385 16.88 0.70 4.16
N PHE A 386 17.13 1.31 3.04
CA PHE A 386 17.35 2.74 2.90
C PHE A 386 16.57 3.31 1.73
N LEU A 387 15.87 4.41 1.95
CA LEU A 387 15.15 5.17 0.94
C LEU A 387 15.42 6.65 1.20
N ALA A 388 15.79 7.40 0.18
CA ALA A 388 15.97 8.85 0.28
C ALA A 388 15.60 9.52 -1.02
N GLY A 389 15.01 10.71 -0.91
CA GLY A 389 14.58 11.47 -2.07
C GLY A 389 14.43 12.96 -1.81
N ALA A 390 14.08 13.65 -2.87
CA ALA A 390 13.68 15.04 -2.84
C ALA A 390 12.41 15.22 -3.68
N LYS A 391 11.51 16.07 -3.19
CA LYS A 391 10.27 16.48 -3.85
C LYS A 391 10.29 17.98 -4.10
N ALA A 392 9.75 18.39 -5.23
CA ALA A 392 9.62 19.79 -5.60
C ALA A 392 8.19 20.11 -6.03
N ALA A 393 7.70 21.29 -5.71
CA ALA A 393 6.42 21.82 -6.17
C ALA A 393 6.53 23.32 -6.38
N PHE A 394 6.19 23.79 -7.57
CA PHE A 394 6.28 25.19 -7.96
C PHE A 394 5.05 25.64 -8.74
N ALA A 395 4.60 26.85 -8.48
CA ALA A 395 3.58 27.48 -9.31
C ALA A 395 4.10 27.67 -10.75
N ALA A 396 3.33 27.26 -11.74
CA ALA A 396 3.67 27.38 -13.17
C ALA A 396 2.43 27.81 -13.96
N GLY A 397 2.37 29.07 -14.34
CA GLY A 397 1.15 29.65 -14.94
C GLY A 397 -0.02 29.58 -13.95
N SER A 398 -1.14 28.98 -14.37
CA SER A 398 -2.33 28.78 -13.55
C SER A 398 -2.29 27.47 -12.76
N GLY A 399 -1.34 26.59 -13.03
CA GLY A 399 -1.20 25.26 -12.43
C GLY A 399 0.05 25.14 -11.56
N VAL A 400 0.33 23.90 -11.19
CA VAL A 400 1.45 23.52 -10.36
C VAL A 400 2.30 22.47 -11.08
N MET A 401 3.61 22.70 -11.08
CA MET A 401 4.60 21.75 -11.55
C MET A 401 5.17 21.00 -10.34
N THR A 402 5.18 19.69 -10.37
CA THR A 402 5.76 18.83 -9.33
C THR A 402 6.86 17.97 -9.92
N GLY A 403 7.79 17.54 -9.09
CA GLY A 403 8.82 16.59 -9.46
C GLY A 403 9.39 15.89 -8.25
N SER A 404 9.94 14.70 -8.45
CA SER A 404 10.63 13.95 -7.42
C SER A 404 11.83 13.19 -7.99
N LEU A 405 12.81 12.96 -7.11
CA LEU A 405 13.93 12.04 -7.33
C LEU A 405 14.01 11.16 -6.09
N GLU A 406 14.06 9.84 -6.27
CA GLU A 406 14.16 8.89 -5.17
C GLU A 406 15.20 7.82 -5.47
N PHE A 407 15.92 7.43 -4.45
CA PHE A 407 16.79 6.27 -4.43
C PHE A 407 16.35 5.35 -3.29
N ALA A 408 16.24 4.05 -3.57
CA ALA A 408 15.98 3.04 -2.56
C ALA A 408 16.97 1.88 -2.69
N LYS A 409 17.31 1.30 -1.54
CA LYS A 409 18.09 0.06 -1.43
C LYS A 409 17.53 -0.78 -0.30
N THR A 410 17.29 -2.06 -0.56
CA THR A 410 16.95 -3.06 0.45
C THR A 410 17.96 -4.19 0.42
N ASP A 411 18.37 -4.65 1.61
CA ASP A 411 19.29 -5.77 1.72
C ASP A 411 18.59 -7.11 1.41
N PRO A 412 19.33 -8.15 1.01
CA PRO A 412 18.76 -9.44 0.57
C PRO A 412 17.89 -10.13 1.63
N TYR A 413 18.19 -9.95 2.91
CA TYR A 413 17.46 -10.60 4.02
C TYR A 413 16.40 -9.71 4.69
N LEU A 414 16.19 -8.50 4.19
CA LEU A 414 15.18 -7.60 4.73
C LEU A 414 13.77 -8.21 4.56
N TYR A 415 12.94 -8.14 5.60
CA TYR A 415 11.54 -8.62 5.68
C TYR A 415 11.33 -10.13 5.71
N ILE A 416 12.34 -10.95 5.39
CA ILE A 416 12.16 -12.39 5.20
C ILE A 416 12.53 -13.24 6.42
N ARG A 417 12.92 -12.62 7.54
CA ARG A 417 13.20 -13.35 8.78
C ARG A 417 12.03 -14.24 9.17
N GLY A 418 12.31 -15.52 9.41
CA GLY A 418 11.29 -16.48 9.82
C GLY A 418 10.39 -16.99 8.70
N LEU A 419 10.68 -16.73 7.44
CA LEU A 419 9.88 -17.25 6.33
C LEU A 419 10.10 -18.74 6.07
N HIS A 420 11.33 -19.24 6.22
CA HIS A 420 11.68 -20.64 5.99
C HIS A 420 12.80 -21.06 6.94
N TYR A 421 12.47 -21.48 8.14
CA TYR A 421 13.44 -22.00 9.08
C TYR A 421 13.39 -23.54 9.08
N ASN A 422 14.53 -24.21 8.84
CA ASN A 422 14.71 -25.67 8.90
C ASN A 422 13.76 -26.52 8.06
N ASN A 423 13.83 -26.43 6.73
CA ASN A 423 13.33 -27.41 5.74
C ASN A 423 11.84 -27.80 5.79
N ASN A 424 11.04 -27.46 6.78
CA ASN A 424 9.66 -27.92 6.92
C ASN A 424 8.69 -26.94 7.59
N GLU A 425 9.13 -25.79 8.08
CA GLU A 425 8.25 -24.93 8.83
C GLU A 425 8.32 -23.49 8.30
N ASN A 426 7.24 -23.06 7.65
CA ASN A 426 6.93 -21.65 7.52
C ASN A 426 6.73 -21.11 8.93
N SER A 427 7.74 -20.45 9.49
CA SER A 427 7.62 -19.87 10.81
C SER A 427 6.67 -18.67 10.85
N GLY A 428 6.20 -18.23 9.68
CA GLY A 428 5.02 -17.37 9.54
C GLY A 428 5.17 -15.92 10.01
N TYR A 429 6.36 -15.45 10.36
CA TYR A 429 6.55 -14.11 10.94
C TYR A 429 7.42 -13.14 10.11
N GLY A 430 7.72 -13.44 8.84
CA GLY A 430 8.23 -12.43 7.91
C GLY A 430 7.21 -11.33 7.64
N PHE A 431 7.66 -10.16 7.16
CA PHE A 431 6.78 -9.02 6.86
C PHE A 431 6.04 -9.17 5.53
N ASP A 432 5.41 -10.32 5.35
CA ASP A 432 4.54 -10.68 4.26
C ASP A 432 3.17 -11.11 4.78
N ALA A 433 2.17 -11.09 3.93
CA ALA A 433 0.84 -11.54 4.28
C ALA A 433 0.12 -12.16 3.08
N ILE A 434 -0.91 -12.93 3.36
CA ILE A 434 -1.80 -13.50 2.36
C ILE A 434 -2.93 -12.52 2.07
N TYR A 435 -3.02 -12.10 0.82
CA TYR A 435 -4.21 -11.47 0.29
C TYR A 435 -5.09 -12.52 -0.38
N ARG A 436 -6.31 -12.67 0.13
CA ARG A 436 -7.31 -13.56 -0.46
C ARG A 436 -8.22 -12.82 -1.40
N SER A 437 -8.29 -13.27 -2.63
CA SER A 437 -9.27 -12.84 -3.61
C SER A 437 -10.19 -13.99 -4.00
N PHE A 438 -11.40 -13.67 -4.49
CA PHE A 438 -12.33 -14.65 -5.02
C PHE A 438 -12.43 -14.47 -6.53
N VAL A 439 -12.27 -15.58 -7.25
CA VAL A 439 -12.42 -15.64 -8.69
C VAL A 439 -13.76 -16.29 -9.00
N ASN A 440 -14.51 -15.71 -9.92
CA ASN A 440 -15.83 -16.19 -10.31
C ASN A 440 -16.78 -16.41 -9.11
N GLY A 441 -16.60 -15.64 -8.05
CA GLY A 441 -17.43 -15.64 -6.86
C GLY A 441 -17.28 -16.87 -5.91
N TYR A 442 -16.51 -17.89 -6.28
CA TYR A 442 -16.38 -19.12 -5.48
C TYR A 442 -14.96 -19.70 -5.40
N ALA A 443 -14.11 -19.44 -6.36
CA ALA A 443 -12.71 -19.90 -6.29
C ALA A 443 -11.88 -18.93 -5.45
N MET A 444 -11.25 -19.42 -4.39
CA MET A 444 -10.39 -18.63 -3.52
C MET A 444 -8.94 -18.74 -4.01
N VAL A 445 -8.31 -17.61 -4.23
CA VAL A 445 -6.88 -17.50 -4.56
C VAL A 445 -6.15 -16.79 -3.45
N ASN A 446 -5.03 -17.35 -3.02
CA ASN A 446 -4.16 -16.76 -2.01
C ASN A 446 -2.91 -16.20 -2.70
N ASN A 447 -2.78 -14.89 -2.66
CA ASN A 447 -1.58 -14.19 -3.15
C ASN A 447 -0.73 -13.77 -1.95
N ARG A 448 0.53 -14.15 -1.95
CA ARG A 448 1.49 -13.77 -0.92
C ARG A 448 2.23 -12.52 -1.34
N MET A 449 2.20 -11.48 -0.53
CA MET A 449 2.80 -10.19 -0.82
C MET A 449 3.49 -9.62 0.41
N PHE A 450 4.53 -8.81 0.22
CA PHE A 450 5.07 -7.99 1.30
C PHE A 450 4.05 -6.94 1.75
N THR A 451 3.96 -6.73 3.06
CA THR A 451 3.15 -5.63 3.64
C THR A 451 3.94 -4.32 3.71
N THR A 452 5.21 -4.37 3.37
CA THR A 452 6.22 -3.33 3.47
C THR A 452 6.57 -2.77 2.08
N TYR A 453 7.85 -2.62 1.74
CA TYR A 453 8.26 -2.02 0.48
C TYR A 453 7.76 -2.79 -0.74
N LYS A 454 7.19 -2.06 -1.72
CA LYS A 454 6.55 -2.62 -2.92
C LYS A 454 7.45 -3.63 -3.67
N TYR A 455 8.73 -3.30 -3.80
CA TYR A 455 9.68 -4.13 -4.55
C TYR A 455 10.39 -5.18 -3.68
N GLY A 456 10.07 -5.22 -2.37
CA GLY A 456 10.60 -6.23 -1.45
C GLY A 456 12.06 -6.03 -1.05
N ASN A 457 12.74 -7.15 -0.90
CA ASN A 457 14.15 -7.24 -0.53
C ASN A 457 15.07 -7.34 -1.76
N ASP A 458 16.39 -7.23 -1.54
CA ASP A 458 17.44 -7.37 -2.57
C ASP A 458 17.31 -6.41 -3.77
N VAL A 459 16.95 -5.16 -3.47
CA VAL A 459 16.61 -4.15 -4.48
C VAL A 459 17.55 -2.95 -4.42
N LYS A 460 17.84 -2.41 -5.59
CA LYS A 460 18.33 -1.04 -5.78
C LYS A 460 17.46 -0.35 -6.82
N LEU A 461 16.95 0.80 -6.49
CA LEU A 461 16.03 1.54 -7.33
C LEU A 461 16.44 3.00 -7.41
N PHE A 462 16.29 3.59 -8.59
CA PHE A 462 16.30 5.01 -8.81
C PHE A 462 15.04 5.39 -9.59
N ASP A 463 14.32 6.40 -9.12
CA ASP A 463 13.10 6.89 -9.72
C ASP A 463 13.14 8.41 -9.89
N ALA A 464 12.63 8.91 -11.02
CA ALA A 464 12.49 10.30 -11.33
C ALA A 464 11.11 10.58 -11.92
N LYS A 465 10.35 11.48 -11.29
CA LYS A 465 9.01 11.88 -11.74
C LYS A 465 8.96 13.37 -11.99
N ALA A 466 8.15 13.76 -12.96
CA ALA A 466 7.74 15.14 -13.20
C ALA A 466 6.30 15.19 -13.62
N ALA A 467 5.52 16.15 -13.12
CA ALA A 467 4.14 16.32 -13.54
C ALA A 467 3.77 17.81 -13.58
N TYR A 468 2.81 18.12 -14.42
CA TYR A 468 2.10 19.39 -14.43
C TYR A 468 0.61 19.14 -14.20
N GLU A 469 0.03 19.86 -13.26
CA GLU A 469 -1.37 19.77 -12.90
C GLU A 469 -2.03 21.15 -12.97
N LEU A 470 -3.11 21.24 -13.71
CA LEU A 470 -4.09 22.31 -13.61
C LEU A 470 -5.26 21.77 -12.78
N PRO A 471 -5.38 22.13 -11.49
CA PRO A 471 -6.29 21.52 -10.54
C PRO A 471 -7.72 21.49 -11.06
N GLY A 472 -8.37 20.32 -10.99
CA GLY A 472 -9.74 20.12 -11.45
C GLY A 472 -9.94 20.15 -12.97
N VAL A 473 -8.88 20.19 -13.77
CA VAL A 473 -8.94 20.23 -15.24
C VAL A 473 -8.14 19.11 -15.88
N PHE A 474 -6.82 19.09 -15.69
CA PHE A 474 -5.98 18.03 -16.24
C PHE A 474 -4.68 17.88 -15.46
N LYS A 475 -4.08 16.70 -15.62
CA LYS A 475 -2.75 16.37 -15.12
C LYS A 475 -1.99 15.58 -16.19
N ILE A 476 -0.72 15.89 -16.37
CA ILE A 476 0.20 15.12 -17.21
C ILE A 476 1.41 14.77 -16.37
N GLY A 477 1.84 13.51 -16.39
CA GLY A 477 2.98 13.00 -15.63
C GLY A 477 3.95 12.23 -16.52
N PHE A 478 5.22 12.27 -16.14
CA PHE A 478 6.29 11.47 -16.70
C PHE A 478 7.05 10.79 -15.56
N GLU A 479 7.44 9.53 -15.75
CA GLU A 479 8.25 8.76 -14.81
C GLU A 479 9.36 8.02 -15.55
N ALA A 480 10.53 7.97 -14.93
CA ALA A 480 11.66 7.16 -15.37
C ALA A 480 12.18 6.36 -14.17
N LEU A 481 11.98 5.04 -14.21
CA LEU A 481 12.35 4.13 -13.16
C LEU A 481 13.45 3.18 -13.64
N LEU A 482 14.48 3.04 -12.80
CA LEU A 482 15.57 2.08 -12.96
C LEU A 482 15.59 1.18 -11.73
N LEU A 483 15.22 -0.08 -11.89
CA LEU A 483 15.16 -1.08 -10.85
C LEU A 483 16.23 -2.16 -11.11
N SER A 484 16.97 -2.54 -10.08
CA SER A 484 17.82 -3.71 -10.07
C SER A 484 17.35 -4.64 -8.95
N HIS A 485 16.99 -5.86 -9.26
CA HIS A 485 16.52 -6.86 -8.32
C HIS A 485 17.48 -8.05 -8.32
N GLY A 486 17.99 -8.39 -7.14
CA GLY A 486 18.82 -9.57 -6.96
C GLY A 486 17.98 -10.85 -6.96
N VAL A 487 18.59 -11.94 -6.54
CA VAL A 487 17.93 -13.26 -6.56
C VAL A 487 17.05 -13.55 -5.36
N MET A 488 17.22 -12.76 -4.28
CA MET A 488 16.45 -12.95 -3.05
C MET A 488 15.07 -12.31 -3.18
N ASN A 489 14.04 -13.03 -2.78
CA ASN A 489 12.66 -12.60 -2.88
C ASN A 489 11.81 -13.14 -1.72
N ILE A 490 10.52 -12.90 -1.74
CA ILE A 490 9.57 -13.34 -0.71
C ILE A 490 9.56 -14.86 -0.46
N ASN A 491 10.00 -15.68 -1.41
CA ASN A 491 10.09 -17.13 -1.31
C ASN A 491 11.46 -17.62 -0.87
N SER A 492 12.42 -16.71 -0.68
CA SER A 492 13.77 -17.06 -0.28
C SER A 492 13.85 -17.44 1.19
N PRO A 493 14.57 -18.49 1.56
CA PRO A 493 14.77 -18.86 2.95
C PRO A 493 15.65 -17.86 3.67
N TRP A 494 15.34 -17.62 4.94
CA TRP A 494 16.21 -16.90 5.85
C TRP A 494 17.08 -17.89 6.60
N GLY A 495 18.39 -17.62 6.71
CA GLY A 495 19.33 -18.51 7.36
C GLY A 495 20.10 -17.85 8.50
N MET A 496 20.20 -18.55 9.65
CA MET A 496 21.19 -18.24 10.67
C MET A 496 22.50 -18.98 10.41
N TYR A 497 23.59 -18.48 10.99
CA TYR A 497 24.89 -19.13 10.92
C TYR A 497 25.07 -20.24 11.96
N GLN A 498 25.77 -21.30 11.60
CA GLN A 498 26.21 -22.30 12.57
C GLN A 498 27.55 -21.90 13.19
N GLY A 499 27.57 -21.68 14.51
CA GLY A 499 28.79 -21.47 15.27
C GLY A 499 29.29 -20.03 15.29
N ASN A 500 30.11 -19.71 16.29
CA ASN A 500 30.55 -18.35 16.60
C ASN A 500 31.43 -17.69 15.54
N ASP A 501 32.06 -18.47 14.65
CA ASP A 501 33.02 -18.01 13.67
C ASP A 501 32.77 -18.57 12.25
N ASP A 502 31.74 -19.40 12.08
CA ASP A 502 31.41 -19.98 10.79
C ASP A 502 30.25 -19.21 10.14
N PRO A 503 30.50 -18.48 9.03
CA PRO A 503 29.47 -17.75 8.33
C PRO A 503 28.54 -18.63 7.47
N THR A 504 28.60 -19.96 7.61
CA THR A 504 27.74 -20.84 6.80
C THR A 504 26.29 -20.80 7.28
N PRO A 505 25.31 -20.55 6.40
CA PRO A 505 23.90 -20.62 6.72
C PRO A 505 23.51 -22.03 7.20
N VAL A 506 22.71 -22.09 8.28
CA VAL A 506 22.18 -23.37 8.80
C VAL A 506 21.18 -23.99 7.84
N VAL A 507 20.59 -23.22 6.97
CA VAL A 507 19.48 -23.64 6.11
C VAL A 507 20.03 -24.31 4.87
N LYS A 508 19.73 -25.60 4.70
CA LYS A 508 19.89 -26.29 3.44
C LYS A 508 18.82 -25.77 2.48
N THR A 509 19.25 -25.20 1.39
CA THR A 509 18.38 -24.71 0.33
C THR A 509 17.51 -25.81 -0.27
N PRO A 510 16.29 -25.50 -0.70
CA PRO A 510 15.60 -26.32 -1.68
C PRO A 510 16.50 -26.51 -2.91
N SER A 511 16.53 -27.71 -3.46
CA SER A 511 17.43 -28.14 -4.54
C SER A 511 17.40 -27.31 -5.84
N THR A 512 16.56 -26.29 -5.89
CA THR A 512 16.39 -25.39 -7.03
C THR A 512 17.08 -24.02 -6.86
N TYR A 513 17.56 -23.68 -5.66
CA TYR A 513 18.20 -22.39 -5.39
C TYR A 513 19.50 -22.61 -4.62
N ASN A 514 20.62 -22.69 -5.32
CA ASN A 514 21.95 -22.66 -4.73
C ASN A 514 22.35 -21.27 -4.19
N VAL A 515 21.42 -20.40 -3.95
CA VAL A 515 21.61 -18.99 -3.56
C VAL A 515 22.20 -18.83 -2.16
N PHE A 516 22.29 -19.92 -1.40
CA PHE A 516 22.70 -19.89 0.01
C PHE A 516 24.02 -20.60 0.31
N ASP A 517 24.82 -20.86 -0.73
CA ASP A 517 26.21 -21.17 -0.47
C ASP A 517 26.84 -19.95 0.22
N PRO A 518 27.51 -20.09 1.37
CA PRO A 518 28.23 -18.99 2.02
C PRO A 518 29.23 -18.30 1.09
N ALA A 519 29.66 -18.98 0.03
CA ALA A 519 30.42 -18.39 -1.06
C ALA A 519 29.63 -17.31 -1.82
N ASP A 520 28.29 -17.35 -1.77
CA ASP A 520 27.43 -16.48 -2.57
C ASP A 520 26.98 -15.20 -1.86
N TYR A 521 27.26 -15.03 -0.54
CA TYR A 521 26.89 -13.83 0.20
C TYR A 521 28.10 -13.11 0.81
N ASN A 522 28.25 -11.83 0.50
CA ASN A 522 29.28 -10.97 1.08
C ASN A 522 28.73 -10.16 2.26
N TYR A 523 29.13 -10.53 3.48
CA TYR A 523 28.70 -9.89 4.71
C TYR A 523 29.18 -8.46 4.90
N ALA A 524 30.32 -8.12 4.34
CA ALA A 524 30.85 -6.76 4.45
C ALA A 524 30.08 -5.76 3.61
N THR A 525 29.52 -6.21 2.49
CA THR A 525 28.77 -5.37 1.55
C THR A 525 27.28 -5.65 1.56
N HIS A 526 26.81 -6.65 2.32
CA HIS A 526 25.43 -7.13 2.34
C HIS A 526 24.90 -7.43 0.92
N THR A 527 25.72 -8.09 0.10
CA THR A 527 25.38 -8.44 -1.27
C THR A 527 25.52 -9.93 -1.49
N VAL A 528 24.62 -10.52 -2.28
CA VAL A 528 24.78 -11.87 -2.78
C VAL A 528 25.98 -11.87 -3.72
N LEU A 529 26.96 -12.74 -3.46
CA LEU A 529 28.13 -12.93 -4.32
C LEU A 529 27.68 -13.72 -5.55
N GLN A 530 27.99 -13.22 -6.73
CA GLN A 530 27.29 -13.60 -7.92
C GLN A 530 27.92 -14.76 -8.69
N GLU A 531 27.15 -15.82 -8.84
CA GLU A 531 27.06 -16.56 -10.12
C GLU A 531 25.72 -16.25 -10.85
N HIS A 532 24.81 -15.46 -10.23
CA HIS A 532 23.50 -15.13 -10.79
C HIS A 532 23.48 -13.73 -11.35
N ALA A 533 22.81 -13.58 -12.48
CA ALA A 533 22.63 -12.27 -13.09
C ALA A 533 21.64 -11.42 -12.30
N VAL A 534 21.94 -10.14 -12.13
CA VAL A 534 20.98 -9.18 -11.56
C VAL A 534 19.97 -8.80 -12.61
N GLU A 535 18.70 -8.97 -12.32
CA GLU A 535 17.62 -8.45 -13.16
C GLU A 535 17.63 -6.93 -13.12
N LYS A 536 17.47 -6.29 -14.28
CA LYS A 536 17.44 -4.83 -14.42
C LYS A 536 16.24 -4.43 -15.25
N THR A 537 15.31 -3.75 -14.60
CA THR A 537 14.11 -3.20 -15.24
C THR A 537 14.25 -1.71 -15.42
N THR A 538 13.98 -1.24 -16.63
CA THR A 538 13.89 0.18 -16.98
C THR A 538 12.49 0.47 -17.46
N VAL A 539 11.84 1.47 -16.88
CA VAL A 539 10.52 1.91 -17.29
C VAL A 539 10.54 3.39 -17.62
N LEU A 540 9.92 3.73 -18.74
CA LEU A 540 9.57 5.10 -19.09
C LEU A 540 8.05 5.16 -19.20
N SER A 541 7.42 5.95 -18.35
CA SER A 541 5.97 6.08 -18.27
C SER A 541 5.51 7.50 -18.60
N LEU A 542 4.41 7.59 -19.34
CA LEU A 542 3.66 8.81 -19.57
C LEU A 542 2.23 8.59 -19.08
N THR A 543 1.76 9.47 -18.19
CA THR A 543 0.38 9.45 -17.70
C THR A 543 -0.32 10.75 -18.04
N ALA A 544 -1.62 10.69 -18.28
CA ALA A 544 -2.46 11.87 -18.44
C ALA A 544 -3.86 11.61 -17.86
N GLU A 545 -4.42 12.63 -17.26
CA GLU A 545 -5.80 12.67 -16.78
C GLU A 545 -6.44 13.95 -17.26
N TYR A 546 -7.68 13.88 -17.75
CA TYR A 546 -8.46 15.03 -18.19
C TYR A 546 -9.89 14.93 -17.66
N ILE A 547 -10.31 15.95 -16.93
CA ILE A 547 -11.67 16.08 -16.42
C ILE A 547 -12.55 16.70 -17.52
N ILE A 548 -13.43 15.89 -18.11
CA ILE A 548 -14.28 16.30 -19.24
C ILE A 548 -15.44 17.14 -18.72
N THR A 549 -16.07 16.71 -17.64
CA THR A 549 -17.17 17.41 -16.95
C THR A 549 -17.32 16.81 -15.56
N GLY A 550 -18.15 17.41 -14.71
CA GLY A 550 -18.37 16.91 -13.33
C GLY A 550 -18.68 15.42 -13.32
N GLY A 551 -17.82 14.64 -12.69
CA GLY A 551 -17.91 13.19 -12.58
C GLY A 551 -17.37 12.38 -13.75
N LEU A 552 -17.06 12.97 -14.93
CA LEU A 552 -16.51 12.25 -16.09
C LEU A 552 -15.05 12.66 -16.33
N SER A 553 -14.14 11.70 -16.30
CA SER A 553 -12.72 11.88 -16.66
C SER A 553 -12.24 10.86 -17.68
N ALA A 554 -11.15 11.22 -18.36
CA ALA A 554 -10.41 10.33 -19.25
C ALA A 554 -8.97 10.18 -18.75
N ASN A 555 -8.47 8.94 -18.76
CA ASN A 555 -7.16 8.58 -18.27
C ASN A 555 -6.34 7.87 -19.34
N LEU A 556 -5.03 8.09 -19.31
CA LEU A 556 -4.05 7.41 -20.15
C LEU A 556 -2.84 7.04 -19.30
N ALA A 557 -2.35 5.81 -19.46
CA ALA A 557 -1.01 5.40 -19.03
C ALA A 557 -0.34 4.66 -20.18
N ALA A 558 0.88 5.07 -20.53
CA ALA A 558 1.68 4.47 -21.58
C ALA A 558 3.08 4.19 -21.06
N ASP A 559 3.44 2.90 -20.97
CA ASP A 559 4.67 2.42 -20.36
C ASP A 559 5.53 1.71 -21.38
N PHE A 560 6.79 2.07 -21.43
CA PHE A 560 7.81 1.36 -22.18
C PHE A 560 8.72 0.65 -21.19
N VAL A 561 8.66 -0.69 -21.19
CA VAL A 561 9.34 -1.55 -20.23
C VAL A 561 10.47 -2.32 -20.91
N ILE A 562 11.66 -2.32 -20.32
CA ILE A 562 12.80 -3.11 -20.75
C ILE A 562 13.33 -3.88 -19.54
N VAL A 563 13.36 -5.19 -19.65
CA VAL A 563 13.94 -6.08 -18.62
C VAL A 563 15.17 -6.76 -19.20
N LYS A 564 16.27 -6.69 -18.48
CA LYS A 564 17.51 -7.44 -18.77
C LYS A 564 17.74 -8.47 -17.70
N ASN A 565 18.16 -9.67 -18.11
CA ASN A 565 18.35 -10.83 -17.24
C ASN A 565 17.05 -11.16 -16.47
N GLN A 566 15.94 -11.24 -17.19
CA GLN A 566 14.62 -11.56 -16.63
C GLN A 566 14.70 -12.84 -15.79
N ASN A 567 14.05 -12.83 -14.63
CA ASN A 567 14.11 -13.92 -13.65
C ASN A 567 15.53 -14.28 -13.19
N ASN A 568 16.45 -13.30 -13.20
CA ASN A 568 17.86 -13.47 -12.85
C ASN A 568 18.63 -14.47 -13.75
N VAL A 569 18.16 -14.70 -14.99
CA VAL A 569 18.83 -15.55 -15.97
C VAL A 569 19.67 -14.70 -16.91
N GLU A 570 20.98 -14.95 -16.97
CA GLU A 570 21.90 -14.20 -17.82
C GLU A 570 21.51 -14.27 -19.30
N GLY A 571 21.32 -13.09 -19.92
CA GLY A 571 21.01 -12.98 -21.33
C GLY A 571 19.52 -13.09 -21.69
N GLU A 572 18.66 -13.49 -20.77
CA GLU A 572 17.22 -13.44 -20.95
C GLU A 572 16.76 -11.98 -20.88
N ASN A 573 16.27 -11.44 -22.00
CA ASN A 573 15.86 -10.06 -22.09
C ASN A 573 14.46 -9.97 -22.65
N ALA A 574 13.67 -9.06 -22.11
CA ALA A 574 12.32 -8.78 -22.56
C ALA A 574 12.09 -7.26 -22.71
N SER A 575 11.15 -6.89 -23.54
CA SER A 575 10.63 -5.53 -23.61
C SER A 575 9.15 -5.56 -23.98
N ASP A 576 8.42 -4.58 -23.48
CA ASP A 576 7.01 -4.44 -23.75
C ASP A 576 6.62 -2.97 -23.89
N PHE A 577 5.59 -2.70 -24.67
CA PHE A 577 4.87 -1.45 -24.67
C PHE A 577 3.47 -1.72 -24.13
N GLN A 578 3.11 -1.09 -23.04
CA GLN A 578 1.86 -1.26 -22.32
C GLN A 578 1.07 0.04 -22.36
N LEU A 579 -0.19 -0.03 -22.77
CA LEU A 579 -1.07 1.13 -22.89
C LEU A 579 -2.38 0.85 -22.18
N THR A 580 -2.78 1.76 -21.30
CA THR A 580 -4.11 1.79 -20.69
C THR A 580 -4.82 3.09 -21.07
N LEU A 581 -6.04 2.99 -21.55
CA LEU A 581 -6.93 4.11 -21.80
C LEU A 581 -8.19 3.91 -20.97
N GLY A 582 -8.54 4.88 -20.16
CA GLY A 582 -9.67 4.82 -19.25
C GLY A 582 -10.68 5.94 -19.46
N LEU A 583 -11.96 5.62 -19.25
CA LEU A 583 -13.04 6.57 -19.07
C LEU A 583 -13.71 6.25 -17.73
N ARG A 584 -13.68 7.18 -16.80
CA ARG A 584 -14.26 7.05 -15.47
C ARG A 584 -15.44 7.98 -15.30
N TYR A 585 -16.53 7.47 -14.77
CA TYR A 585 -17.71 8.24 -14.41
C TYR A 585 -18.13 7.98 -12.97
N GLU A 586 -18.11 9.01 -12.15
CA GLU A 586 -18.47 8.99 -10.73
C GLU A 586 -19.81 9.73 -10.51
N ILE A 587 -20.74 9.08 -9.79
CA ILE A 587 -22.06 9.64 -9.48
C ILE A 587 -22.21 9.82 -7.97
#